data_60131d0ac3becfc2f4d7a6cbcdb486bf
#
_entry.id   60131d0ac3becfc2f4d7a6cbcdb486bf
#
_cell.length_a   1.000
_cell.length_b   1.000
_cell.length_c   1.000
_cell.angle_alpha   90.00
_cell.angle_beta   90.00
_cell.angle_gamma   90.00
#
_symmetry.space_group_name_H-M   'P 1'
#
loop_
_entity.id
_entity.type
_entity.pdbx_description
1 polymer ?
#
loop_
_entity_poly.entity_id
_entity_poly.type
_entity_poly.pdbx_seq_one_letter_code
_entity_poly.pdbx_strand_id
1 'polypeptide(L)'
;VYTETLDDDTMEILLQQLLENVKLISSTEEEFMYASGATYQEVPNLESDYKNYSTAEKVAMLQDLEKKTLAVSPKIVKVGYCQYSETSQKVQIMNSKGLDLSRSYSYTTTIVGPLAAEGDQTAMGFAGDINPFFQQIEKDRIIKEATEAALAQLGAGFVKTGKYPVSC
;
A
#
# COMPACT_ATOMS: atom_id res chain seq x y z
N VAL A 1 -21.77 5.96 6.58
CA VAL A 1 -21.39 7.36 6.24
C VAL A 1 -19.94 7.59 6.66
N TYR A 2 -19.23 8.46 5.99
CA TYR A 2 -17.88 8.88 6.37
C TYR A 2 -17.68 10.36 6.05
N THR A 3 -16.69 10.99 6.66
CA THR A 3 -16.25 12.34 6.36
C THR A 3 -14.74 12.46 6.48
N GLU A 4 -14.17 13.42 5.79
CA GLU A 4 -12.78 13.86 5.95
C GLU A 4 -12.69 15.12 6.84
N THR A 5 -13.84 15.67 7.27
CA THR A 5 -13.94 16.88 8.09
C THR A 5 -14.57 16.53 9.44
N LEU A 6 -13.93 16.98 10.52
CA LEU A 6 -14.33 16.70 11.91
C LEU A 6 -14.81 17.97 12.64
N ASP A 7 -15.65 18.80 11.97
CA ASP A 7 -16.33 19.92 12.60
C ASP A 7 -17.75 19.52 13.05
N ASP A 8 -18.31 20.28 13.98
CA ASP A 8 -19.61 19.96 14.60
C ASP A 8 -20.76 19.97 13.59
N ASP A 9 -20.75 20.89 12.63
CA ASP A 9 -21.80 21.01 11.61
C ASP A 9 -21.80 19.79 10.67
N THR A 10 -20.62 19.34 10.24
CA THR A 10 -20.46 18.14 9.42
C THR A 10 -20.89 16.90 10.18
N MET A 11 -20.58 16.80 11.48
CA MET A 11 -20.98 15.66 12.30
C MET A 11 -22.50 15.59 12.46
N GLU A 12 -23.19 16.71 12.62
CA GLU A 12 -24.66 16.75 12.69
C GLU A 12 -25.31 16.28 11.39
N ILE A 13 -24.81 16.75 10.23
CA ILE A 13 -25.27 16.33 8.91
C ILE A 13 -25.08 14.81 8.74
N LEU A 14 -23.92 14.28 9.13
CA LEU A 14 -23.64 12.85 9.03
C LEU A 14 -24.56 12.00 9.90
N LEU A 15 -24.88 12.45 11.11
CA LEU A 15 -25.81 11.76 11.98
C LEU A 15 -27.22 11.72 11.37
N GLN A 16 -27.68 12.81 10.77
CA GLN A 16 -28.96 12.84 10.07
C GLN A 16 -28.96 11.88 8.88
N GLN A 17 -27.94 11.91 8.04
CA GLN A 17 -27.79 10.97 6.92
C GLN A 17 -27.75 9.50 7.38
N LEU A 18 -27.06 9.22 8.49
CA LEU A 18 -27.03 7.87 9.08
C LEU A 18 -28.43 7.40 9.46
N LEU A 19 -29.20 8.25 10.15
CA LEU A 19 -30.57 7.92 10.58
C LEU A 19 -31.53 7.75 9.40
N GLU A 20 -31.36 8.49 8.33
CA GLU A 20 -32.12 8.31 7.10
C GLU A 20 -31.76 7.00 6.39
N ASN A 21 -30.45 6.70 6.26
CA ASN A 21 -30.00 5.48 5.60
C ASN A 21 -30.46 4.22 6.33
N VAL A 22 -30.43 4.23 7.67
CA VAL A 22 -30.91 3.08 8.46
C VAL A 22 -32.39 2.76 8.20
N LYS A 23 -33.23 3.75 7.91
CA LYS A 23 -34.65 3.53 7.57
C LYS A 23 -34.84 2.86 6.20
N LEU A 24 -33.85 2.97 5.31
CA LEU A 24 -33.91 2.41 3.95
C LEU A 24 -33.33 1.00 3.89
N ILE A 25 -32.52 0.60 4.88
CA ILE A 25 -31.89 -0.71 4.93
C ILE A 25 -32.81 -1.66 5.69
N SER A 26 -33.28 -2.71 5.02
CA SER A 26 -33.93 -3.85 5.66
C SER A 26 -32.95 -5.03 5.62
N SER A 27 -32.37 -5.40 6.75
CA SER A 27 -31.62 -6.64 6.89
C SER A 27 -32.56 -7.74 7.41
N THR A 28 -32.48 -8.92 6.80
CA THR A 28 -33.15 -10.13 7.30
C THR A 28 -32.29 -10.89 8.30
N GLU A 29 -31.03 -10.51 8.42
CA GLU A 29 -30.07 -11.09 9.37
C GLU A 29 -29.83 -10.10 10.52
N GLU A 30 -29.81 -10.64 11.73
CA GLU A 30 -29.51 -9.87 12.92
C GLU A 30 -27.99 -9.63 12.99
N GLU A 31 -27.58 -8.37 12.84
CA GLU A 31 -26.19 -7.98 12.98
C GLU A 31 -25.85 -7.62 14.42
N PHE A 32 -24.79 -8.21 14.94
CA PHE A 32 -24.35 -7.99 16.31
C PHE A 32 -23.21 -6.98 16.38
N MET A 33 -23.41 -5.97 17.21
CA MET A 33 -22.33 -5.08 17.58
C MET A 33 -21.45 -5.78 18.62
N TYR A 34 -20.15 -5.87 18.34
CA TYR A 34 -19.19 -6.48 19.25
C TYR A 34 -19.16 -5.75 20.60
N ALA A 35 -19.39 -6.46 21.69
CA ALA A 35 -19.30 -5.91 23.02
C ALA A 35 -17.86 -6.04 23.56
N SER A 36 -17.37 -5.00 24.23
CA SER A 36 -16.14 -5.07 24.99
C SER A 36 -16.22 -6.16 26.07
N GLY A 37 -15.14 -6.81 26.40
CA GLY A 37 -15.09 -7.84 27.45
C GLY A 37 -13.99 -8.87 27.25
N ALA A 38 -13.38 -8.92 26.07
CA ALA A 38 -12.18 -9.72 25.83
C ALA A 38 -10.92 -8.97 26.33
N THR A 39 -9.96 -9.73 26.82
CA THR A 39 -8.63 -9.19 27.08
C THR A 39 -7.90 -9.14 25.72
N TYR A 40 -7.57 -7.94 25.27
CA TYR A 40 -6.80 -7.75 24.06
C TYR A 40 -5.31 -7.84 24.38
N GLN A 41 -4.59 -8.53 23.53
CA GLN A 41 -3.14 -8.51 23.60
C GLN A 41 -2.65 -7.10 23.24
N GLU A 42 -1.79 -6.54 24.09
CA GLU A 42 -1.13 -5.28 23.77
C GLU A 42 -0.22 -5.45 22.55
N VAL A 43 -0.51 -4.71 21.50
CA VAL A 43 0.32 -4.66 20.28
C VAL A 43 1.10 -3.36 20.32
N PRO A 44 2.44 -3.40 20.39
CA PRO A 44 3.25 -2.19 20.41
C PRO A 44 2.98 -1.30 19.21
N ASN A 45 3.00 0.02 19.41
CA ASN A 45 2.98 0.96 18.32
C ASN A 45 4.25 0.78 17.47
N LEU A 46 4.08 0.72 16.17
CA LEU A 46 5.18 0.65 15.22
C LEU A 46 5.50 2.07 14.74
N GLU A 47 6.66 2.58 15.10
CA GLU A 47 7.11 3.90 14.68
C GLU A 47 8.27 3.78 13.69
N SER A 48 8.10 4.41 12.54
CA SER A 48 9.15 4.51 11.53
C SER A 48 10.20 5.54 11.91
N ASP A 49 11.44 5.27 11.50
CA ASP A 49 12.58 6.17 11.70
C ASP A 49 12.73 7.22 10.58
N TYR A 50 11.82 7.29 9.62
CA TYR A 50 11.92 8.14 8.43
C TYR A 50 12.16 9.62 8.74
N LYS A 51 11.71 10.10 9.90
CA LYS A 51 11.92 11.49 10.35
C LYS A 51 13.36 11.82 10.66
N ASN A 52 14.21 10.80 10.88
CA ASN A 52 15.63 10.95 11.16
C ASN A 52 16.46 11.22 9.88
N TYR A 53 15.83 11.10 8.71
CA TYR A 53 16.48 11.26 7.41
C TYR A 53 15.98 12.51 6.70
N SER A 54 16.90 13.27 6.14
CA SER A 54 16.58 14.47 5.35
C SER A 54 15.96 14.12 4.01
N THR A 55 15.25 15.06 3.40
CA THR A 55 14.73 14.93 2.04
C THR A 55 15.86 14.63 1.03
N ALA A 56 17.03 15.21 1.22
CA ALA A 56 18.19 14.98 0.34
C ALA A 56 18.66 13.52 0.38
N GLU A 57 18.69 12.87 1.54
CA GLU A 57 19.04 11.45 1.68
C GLU A 57 18.01 10.54 1.02
N LYS A 58 16.73 10.86 1.17
CA LYS A 58 15.62 10.12 0.54
C LYS A 58 15.67 10.24 -0.98
N VAL A 59 15.91 11.43 -1.50
CA VAL A 59 16.10 11.66 -2.95
C VAL A 59 17.34 10.93 -3.47
N ALA A 60 18.46 10.99 -2.75
CA ALA A 60 19.68 10.28 -3.13
C ALA A 60 19.47 8.75 -3.18
N MET A 61 18.69 8.20 -2.24
CA MET A 61 18.32 6.79 -2.25
C MET A 61 17.52 6.42 -3.51
N LEU A 62 16.53 7.23 -3.90
CA LEU A 62 15.74 7.00 -5.13
C LEU A 62 16.58 7.12 -6.39
N GLN A 63 17.49 8.08 -6.46
CA GLN A 63 18.42 8.24 -7.59
C GLN A 63 19.37 7.04 -7.73
N ASP A 64 19.88 6.51 -6.62
CA ASP A 64 20.70 5.29 -6.62
C ASP A 64 19.89 4.08 -7.08
N LEU A 65 18.64 3.95 -6.59
CA LEU A 65 17.71 2.89 -6.95
C LEU A 65 17.41 2.92 -8.47
N GLU A 66 17.07 4.08 -9.02
CA GLU A 66 16.84 4.28 -10.46
C GLU A 66 18.08 3.92 -11.28
N LYS A 67 19.24 4.47 -10.92
CA LYS A 67 20.50 4.21 -11.61
C LYS A 67 20.87 2.73 -11.63
N LYS A 68 20.74 2.04 -10.49
CA LYS A 68 21.03 0.61 -10.40
C LYS A 68 20.04 -0.23 -11.20
N THR A 69 18.75 0.14 -11.19
CA THR A 69 17.71 -0.52 -11.97
C THR A 69 18.01 -0.44 -13.47
N LEU A 70 18.39 0.73 -13.99
CA LEU A 70 18.79 0.92 -15.39
C LEU A 70 20.03 0.10 -15.76
N ALA A 71 20.93 -0.12 -14.83
CA ALA A 71 22.19 -0.84 -15.09
C ALA A 71 22.03 -2.38 -15.15
N VAL A 72 20.87 -2.94 -14.77
CA VAL A 72 20.67 -4.41 -14.72
C VAL A 72 20.74 -5.05 -16.12
N SER A 73 20.16 -4.40 -17.13
CA SER A 73 20.12 -4.94 -18.49
C SER A 73 19.98 -3.82 -19.51
N PRO A 74 20.61 -3.92 -20.69
CA PRO A 74 20.41 -2.97 -21.78
C PRO A 74 18.98 -2.97 -22.33
N LYS A 75 18.17 -3.99 -22.01
CA LYS A 75 16.74 -4.04 -22.33
C LYS A 75 15.90 -3.19 -21.39
N ILE A 76 16.40 -2.80 -20.22
CA ILE A 76 15.72 -1.85 -19.33
C ILE A 76 16.01 -0.44 -19.86
N VAL A 77 15.07 0.12 -20.57
CA VAL A 77 15.25 1.38 -21.30
C VAL A 77 14.86 2.62 -20.50
N LYS A 78 14.07 2.42 -19.44
CA LYS A 78 13.58 3.51 -18.58
C LYS A 78 13.11 2.95 -17.24
N VAL A 79 13.21 3.77 -16.20
CA VAL A 79 12.41 3.59 -14.97
C VAL A 79 11.20 4.52 -15.07
N GLY A 80 10.05 3.93 -15.33
CA GLY A 80 8.79 4.67 -15.51
C GLY A 80 8.19 5.11 -14.20
N TYR A 81 8.52 4.42 -13.11
CA TYR A 81 8.02 4.68 -11.77
C TYR A 81 9.10 4.42 -10.74
N CYS A 82 9.39 5.41 -9.90
CA CYS A 82 10.31 5.29 -8.77
C CYS A 82 9.78 6.20 -7.66
N GLN A 83 9.21 5.61 -6.63
CA GLN A 83 8.52 6.35 -5.57
C GLN A 83 8.98 5.88 -4.19
N TYR A 84 9.10 6.85 -3.30
CA TYR A 84 9.18 6.67 -1.86
C TYR A 84 8.05 7.46 -1.21
N SER A 85 7.36 6.86 -0.28
CA SER A 85 6.30 7.51 0.49
C SER A 85 6.39 7.17 1.97
N GLU A 86 5.87 8.04 2.79
CA GLU A 86 5.84 7.93 4.25
C GLU A 86 4.39 7.93 4.70
N THR A 87 4.04 6.97 5.52
CA THR A 87 2.71 6.86 6.10
C THR A 87 2.81 6.93 7.62
N SER A 88 2.01 7.78 8.23
CA SER A 88 1.78 7.79 9.67
C SER A 88 0.28 7.80 9.92
N GLN A 89 -0.21 6.84 10.66
CA GLN A 89 -1.64 6.66 10.87
C GLN A 89 -1.95 6.33 12.32
N LYS A 90 -3.03 6.92 12.83
CA LYS A 90 -3.68 6.52 14.08
C LYS A 90 -5.09 6.05 13.76
N VAL A 91 -5.42 4.84 14.17
CA VAL A 91 -6.75 4.25 14.02
C VAL A 91 -7.37 4.11 15.40
N GLN A 92 -8.63 4.52 15.55
CA GLN A 92 -9.44 4.29 16.74
C GLN A 92 -10.77 3.67 16.33
N ILE A 93 -11.17 2.63 17.03
CA ILE A 93 -12.45 1.94 16.84
C ILE A 93 -13.21 2.02 18.15
N MET A 94 -14.41 2.60 18.11
CA MET A 94 -15.26 2.79 19.27
C MET A 94 -16.68 2.33 18.98
N ASN A 95 -17.38 1.87 20.01
CA ASN A 95 -18.82 1.62 19.93
C ASN A 95 -19.52 1.83 21.27
N SER A 96 -20.86 1.88 21.23
CA SER A 96 -21.71 2.11 22.41
C SER A 96 -21.75 0.94 23.41
N LYS A 97 -21.15 -0.22 23.08
CA LYS A 97 -21.02 -1.39 23.97
C LYS A 97 -19.66 -1.44 24.68
N GLY A 98 -18.95 -0.32 24.72
CA GLY A 98 -17.73 -0.15 25.50
C GLY A 98 -16.44 -0.57 24.80
N LEU A 99 -16.48 -0.86 23.48
CA LEU A 99 -15.26 -1.03 22.70
C LEU A 99 -14.62 0.35 22.51
N ASP A 100 -13.37 0.49 22.90
CA ASP A 100 -12.51 1.65 22.62
C ASP A 100 -11.07 1.17 22.48
N LEU A 101 -10.64 1.01 21.25
CA LEU A 101 -9.31 0.53 20.90
C LEU A 101 -8.64 1.50 19.97
N SER A 102 -7.39 1.82 20.23
CA SER A 102 -6.59 2.67 19.34
C SER A 102 -5.22 2.06 19.06
N ARG A 103 -4.71 2.31 17.85
CA ARG A 103 -3.37 1.93 17.45
C ARG A 103 -2.75 3.02 16.58
N SER A 104 -1.47 3.30 16.83
CA SER A 104 -0.67 4.15 15.95
C SER A 104 0.40 3.32 15.26
N TYR A 105 0.67 3.63 13.99
CA TYR A 105 1.74 3.01 13.23
C TYR A 105 2.24 3.95 12.14
N SER A 106 3.51 3.81 11.80
CA SER A 106 4.10 4.49 10.67
C SER A 106 5.07 3.57 9.93
N TYR A 107 5.18 3.77 8.63
CA TYR A 107 6.05 3.00 7.76
C TYR A 107 6.40 3.79 6.51
N THR A 108 7.38 3.29 5.76
CA THR A 108 7.71 3.78 4.44
C THR A 108 7.33 2.77 3.38
N THR A 109 7.03 3.24 2.18
CA THR A 109 6.81 2.40 1.00
C THR A 109 7.74 2.87 -0.11
N THR A 110 8.50 1.94 -0.67
CA THR A 110 9.38 2.18 -1.82
C THR A 110 8.97 1.28 -2.96
N ILE A 111 8.74 1.84 -4.14
CA ILE A 111 8.31 1.07 -5.33
C ILE A 111 9.15 1.50 -6.54
N VAL A 112 9.53 0.53 -7.36
CA VAL A 112 10.21 0.73 -8.64
C VAL A 112 9.46 0.02 -9.75
N GLY A 113 9.31 0.71 -10.89
CA GLY A 113 8.67 0.20 -12.10
C GLY A 113 9.55 0.43 -13.33
N PRO A 114 10.49 -0.48 -13.65
CA PRO A 114 11.26 -0.44 -14.87
C PRO A 114 10.43 -0.78 -16.10
N LEU A 115 10.74 -0.13 -17.21
CA LEU A 115 10.24 -0.45 -18.55
C LEU A 115 11.33 -1.21 -19.30
N ALA A 116 11.02 -2.43 -19.71
CA ALA A 116 11.84 -3.21 -20.62
C ALA A 116 11.35 -3.06 -22.06
N ALA A 117 12.26 -3.08 -23.04
CA ALA A 117 11.93 -3.03 -24.46
C ALA A 117 12.83 -3.98 -25.26
N GLU A 118 12.23 -4.64 -26.27
CA GLU A 118 12.95 -5.46 -27.25
C GLU A 118 12.17 -5.45 -28.58
N GLY A 119 12.77 -4.89 -29.64
CA GLY A 119 12.06 -4.63 -30.90
C GLY A 119 10.86 -3.71 -30.67
N ASP A 120 9.68 -4.15 -31.10
CA ASP A 120 8.42 -3.41 -30.93
C ASP A 120 7.69 -3.75 -29.63
N GLN A 121 8.26 -4.62 -28.81
CA GLN A 121 7.65 -5.03 -27.55
C GLN A 121 8.17 -4.20 -26.37
N THR A 122 7.25 -3.84 -25.52
CA THR A 122 7.57 -3.20 -24.24
C THR A 122 6.78 -3.87 -23.11
N ALA A 123 7.41 -3.95 -21.95
CA ALA A 123 6.78 -4.50 -20.75
C ALA A 123 7.25 -3.74 -19.51
N MET A 124 6.38 -3.62 -18.52
CA MET A 124 6.70 -3.00 -17.25
C MET A 124 6.56 -4.01 -16.11
N GLY A 125 7.57 -4.09 -15.27
CA GLY A 125 7.51 -4.85 -14.03
C GLY A 125 7.44 -3.90 -12.83
N PHE A 126 6.98 -4.39 -11.70
CA PHE A 126 6.94 -3.63 -10.45
C PHE A 126 7.41 -4.50 -9.29
N ALA A 127 8.18 -3.90 -8.40
CA ALA A 127 8.42 -4.45 -7.08
C ALA A 127 8.54 -3.32 -6.06
N GLY A 128 8.31 -3.64 -4.80
CA GLY A 128 8.38 -2.67 -3.73
C GLY A 128 8.68 -3.31 -2.38
N ASP A 129 8.90 -2.44 -1.41
CA ASP A 129 9.09 -2.79 -0.01
C ASP A 129 8.27 -1.87 0.88
N ILE A 130 7.70 -2.42 1.93
CA ILE A 130 7.04 -1.68 3.01
C ILE A 130 7.86 -1.94 4.26
N ASN A 131 8.54 -0.91 4.76
CA ASN A 131 9.45 -1.06 5.87
C ASN A 131 9.34 0.13 6.84
N PRO A 132 9.29 -0.10 8.15
CA PRO A 132 9.32 0.98 9.12
C PRO A 132 10.69 1.65 9.23
N PHE A 133 11.77 0.98 8.81
CA PHE A 133 13.14 1.46 8.97
C PHE A 133 13.78 1.77 7.62
N PHE A 134 14.17 3.03 7.41
CA PHE A 134 14.69 3.53 6.16
C PHE A 134 15.94 2.77 5.67
N GLN A 135 16.84 2.43 6.58
CA GLN A 135 18.07 1.69 6.22
C GLN A 135 17.83 0.20 5.94
N GLN A 136 16.67 -0.32 6.32
CA GLN A 136 16.31 -1.73 6.09
C GLN A 136 15.52 -1.94 4.80
N ILE A 137 15.26 -0.87 4.02
CA ILE A 137 14.64 -1.00 2.70
C ILE A 137 15.50 -1.92 1.82
N GLU A 138 14.91 -3.02 1.36
CA GLU A 138 15.60 -4.07 0.60
C GLU A 138 15.80 -3.70 -0.87
N LYS A 139 16.61 -2.67 -1.12
CA LYS A 139 16.84 -2.06 -2.46
C LYS A 139 17.25 -3.08 -3.51
N ASP A 140 18.17 -3.98 -3.20
CA ASP A 140 18.67 -4.98 -4.16
C ASP A 140 17.58 -6.00 -4.53
N ARG A 141 16.74 -6.39 -3.57
CA ARG A 141 15.56 -7.23 -3.83
C ARG A 141 14.57 -6.53 -4.74
N ILE A 142 14.23 -5.28 -4.44
CA ILE A 142 13.30 -4.46 -5.25
C ILE A 142 13.80 -4.36 -6.70
N ILE A 143 15.08 -4.04 -6.90
CA ILE A 143 15.70 -3.94 -8.22
C ILE A 143 15.57 -5.26 -8.98
N LYS A 144 15.98 -6.36 -8.34
CA LYS A 144 15.95 -7.69 -8.93
C LYS A 144 14.55 -8.09 -9.36
N GLU A 145 13.61 -8.07 -8.42
CA GLU A 145 12.22 -8.51 -8.66
C GLU A 145 11.53 -7.66 -9.74
N ALA A 146 11.68 -6.33 -9.68
CA ALA A 146 11.08 -5.44 -10.66
C ALA A 146 11.64 -5.65 -12.08
N THR A 147 12.96 -5.80 -12.21
CA THR A 147 13.59 -6.02 -13.50
C THR A 147 13.32 -7.41 -14.06
N GLU A 148 13.33 -8.44 -13.24
CA GLU A 148 12.93 -9.81 -13.63
C GLU A 148 11.48 -9.83 -14.11
N ALA A 149 10.56 -9.17 -13.40
CA ALA A 149 9.16 -9.07 -13.79
C ALA A 149 8.96 -8.34 -15.12
N ALA A 150 9.72 -7.28 -15.40
CA ALA A 150 9.67 -6.58 -16.69
C ALA A 150 10.25 -7.43 -17.84
N LEU A 151 11.42 -8.03 -17.62
CA LEU A 151 12.13 -8.81 -18.64
C LEU A 151 11.38 -10.11 -19.00
N ALA A 152 10.75 -10.76 -18.02
CA ALA A 152 10.01 -12.00 -18.23
C ALA A 152 8.77 -11.83 -19.11
N GLN A 153 8.24 -10.62 -19.25
CA GLN A 153 7.11 -10.33 -20.12
C GLN A 153 7.49 -10.07 -21.58
N LEU A 154 8.77 -9.82 -21.85
CA LEU A 154 9.26 -9.69 -23.24
C LEU A 154 9.17 -11.05 -23.95
N GLY A 155 8.61 -11.06 -25.16
CA GLY A 155 8.35 -12.29 -25.91
C GLY A 155 7.08 -13.02 -25.51
N ALA A 156 6.26 -12.48 -24.61
CA ALA A 156 4.98 -13.04 -24.25
C ALA A 156 4.03 -13.06 -25.46
N GLY A 157 3.39 -14.21 -25.71
CA GLY A 157 2.42 -14.41 -26.78
C GLY A 157 1.01 -14.64 -26.26
N PHE A 158 0.06 -14.72 -27.19
CA PHE A 158 -1.31 -15.05 -26.86
C PHE A 158 -1.45 -16.52 -26.49
N VAL A 159 -2.16 -16.80 -25.39
CA VAL A 159 -2.55 -18.15 -25.01
C VAL A 159 -3.84 -18.52 -25.76
N LYS A 160 -3.89 -19.71 -26.36
CA LYS A 160 -5.12 -20.20 -27.03
C LYS A 160 -6.25 -20.32 -26.01
N THR A 161 -7.48 -20.04 -26.47
CA THR A 161 -8.66 -20.24 -25.62
C THR A 161 -8.74 -21.71 -25.18
N GLY A 162 -8.85 -21.94 -23.86
CA GLY A 162 -8.85 -23.27 -23.27
C GLY A 162 -9.13 -23.26 -21.77
N LYS A 163 -9.13 -24.42 -21.17
CA LYS A 163 -9.16 -24.60 -19.72
C LYS A 163 -7.73 -24.85 -19.24
N TYR A 164 -7.26 -24.02 -18.32
CA TYR A 164 -5.91 -24.08 -17.76
C TYR A 164 -5.99 -24.27 -16.25
N PRO A 165 -5.10 -25.06 -15.65
CA PRO A 165 -4.97 -25.11 -14.22
C PRO A 165 -4.41 -23.76 -13.74
N VAL A 166 -5.01 -23.19 -12.70
CA VAL A 166 -4.55 -21.96 -12.04
C VAL A 166 -4.13 -22.34 -10.64
N SER A 167 -2.88 -22.02 -10.27
CA SER A 167 -2.42 -22.09 -8.89
C SER A 167 -2.51 -20.68 -8.28
N CYS A 168 -3.17 -20.59 -7.12
CA CYS A 168 -3.28 -19.37 -6.32
C CYS A 168 -2.32 -19.45 -5.14
#